data_06628a08b53820b7958ebcb7275f94bb
#
_entry.id   06628a08b53820b7958ebcb7275f94bb
#
_cell.length_a   1.000
_cell.length_b   1.000
_cell.length_c   1.000
_cell.angle_alpha   90.00
_cell.angle_beta   90.00
_cell.angle_gamma   90.00
#
_symmetry.space_group_name_H-M   'P 1'
#
loop_
_entity.id
_entity.type
_entity.pdbx_description
1 polymer ?
#
loop_
_entity_poly.entity_id
_entity_poly.type
_entity_poly.pdbx_seq_one_letter_code
_entity_poly.pdbx_strand_id
1 'polypeptide(L)'
;MLDLCQIHARNVVEITRQLVLLVDNVAEGKAKLAKENYQNILKAIEENEKNKATFVNEVASVGSLLISREDFLRLLFRLGEISDYCEAMGDRLIAVTELKWKLEPHKLQRLSELMSLVLKEISKVRETLHSLSFDPDKAMETAKLVEEFERQVDAASRKLDLELLTSKLPLPAMLFLRGVVDRAERIADIGVDVVDHIRVLALTT
;
A
#
# COMPACT_ATOMS: atom_id res chain seq x y z
N MET A 1 -9.29 12.70 -16.11
CA MET A 1 -8.91 12.71 -14.69
C MET A 1 -9.07 11.34 -14.03
N LEU A 2 -10.22 10.69 -14.11
CA LEU A 2 -10.41 9.36 -13.55
C LEU A 2 -9.42 8.34 -14.11
N ASP A 3 -9.13 8.36 -15.42
CA ASP A 3 -8.13 7.48 -16.05
C ASP A 3 -6.73 7.65 -15.46
N LEU A 4 -6.33 8.88 -15.15
CA LEU A 4 -5.04 9.14 -14.50
C LEU A 4 -4.99 8.61 -13.06
N CYS A 5 -6.10 8.72 -12.31
CA CYS A 5 -6.22 8.10 -10.99
C CYS A 5 -6.14 6.57 -11.10
N GLN A 6 -6.73 5.97 -12.14
CA GLN A 6 -6.66 4.52 -12.39
C GLN A 6 -5.24 4.07 -12.74
N ILE A 7 -4.50 4.85 -13.54
CA ILE A 7 -3.09 4.57 -13.83
C ILE A 7 -2.27 4.62 -12.55
N HIS A 8 -2.47 5.66 -11.72
CA HIS A 8 -1.78 5.81 -10.44
C HIS A 8 -2.09 4.65 -9.49
N ALA A 9 -3.37 4.29 -9.34
CA ALA A 9 -3.78 3.14 -8.51
C ALA A 9 -3.19 1.81 -8.99
N ARG A 10 -3.08 1.60 -10.32
CA ARG A 10 -2.42 0.42 -10.89
C ARG A 10 -0.95 0.34 -10.48
N ASN A 11 -0.24 1.46 -10.51
CA ASN A 11 1.16 1.52 -10.11
C ASN A 11 1.32 1.29 -8.61
N VAL A 12 0.41 1.81 -7.78
CA VAL A 12 0.39 1.54 -6.33
C VAL A 12 0.22 0.05 -6.03
N VAL A 13 -0.66 -0.65 -6.75
CA VAL A 13 -0.79 -2.12 -6.64
C VAL A 13 0.51 -2.83 -7.02
N GLU A 14 1.20 -2.38 -8.08
CA GLU A 14 2.48 -2.97 -8.48
C GLU A 14 3.58 -2.73 -7.43
N ILE A 15 3.68 -1.52 -6.88
CA ILE A 15 4.59 -1.19 -5.77
C ILE A 15 4.33 -2.11 -4.58
N THR A 16 3.07 -2.27 -4.18
CA THR A 16 2.67 -3.17 -3.08
C THR A 16 3.03 -4.62 -3.39
N ARG A 17 2.85 -5.07 -4.63
CA ARG A 17 3.25 -6.42 -5.06
C ARG A 17 4.75 -6.64 -4.97
N GLN A 18 5.56 -5.67 -5.40
CA GLN A 18 7.01 -5.75 -5.27
C GLN A 18 7.44 -5.80 -3.81
N LEU A 19 6.73 -5.11 -2.91
CA LEU A 19 6.96 -5.19 -1.47
C LEU A 19 6.65 -6.58 -0.90
N VAL A 20 5.55 -7.22 -1.32
CA VAL A 20 5.26 -8.63 -0.94
C VAL A 20 6.39 -9.55 -1.37
N LEU A 21 6.83 -9.46 -2.64
CA LEU A 21 7.95 -10.27 -3.14
C LEU A 21 9.25 -9.99 -2.37
N LEU A 22 9.49 -8.74 -1.96
CA LEU A 22 10.64 -8.38 -1.14
C LEU A 22 10.56 -9.08 0.22
N VAL A 23 9.41 -9.06 0.89
CA VAL A 23 9.20 -9.75 2.18
C VAL A 23 9.43 -11.26 2.04
N ASP A 24 8.88 -11.88 0.99
CA ASP A 24 9.06 -13.30 0.72
C ASP A 24 10.53 -13.67 0.50
N ASN A 25 11.25 -12.86 -0.29
CA ASN A 25 12.67 -13.07 -0.53
C ASN A 25 13.53 -12.85 0.72
N VAL A 26 13.15 -11.92 1.61
CA VAL A 26 13.79 -11.77 2.92
C VAL A 26 13.52 -13.01 3.78
N ALA A 27 12.29 -13.52 3.80
CA ALA A 27 11.92 -14.72 4.55
C ALA A 27 12.68 -15.96 4.09
N GLU A 28 12.93 -16.08 2.80
CA GLU A 28 13.69 -17.17 2.17
C GLU A 28 15.22 -16.96 2.21
N GLY A 29 15.71 -15.84 2.75
CA GLY A 29 17.15 -15.53 2.80
C GLY A 29 17.76 -15.14 1.45
N LYS A 30 16.94 -14.80 0.44
CA LYS A 30 17.35 -14.43 -0.92
C LYS A 30 17.67 -12.93 -1.03
N ALA A 31 18.69 -12.46 -0.30
CA ALA A 31 19.03 -11.04 -0.17
C ALA A 31 19.22 -10.30 -1.52
N LYS A 32 19.75 -10.98 -2.56
CA LYS A 32 19.93 -10.36 -3.89
C LYS A 32 18.57 -10.05 -4.53
N LEU A 33 17.62 -11.01 -4.51
CA LEU A 33 16.29 -10.82 -5.08
C LEU A 33 15.49 -9.77 -4.27
N ALA A 34 15.64 -9.76 -2.93
CA ALA A 34 15.05 -8.71 -2.11
C ALA A 34 15.53 -7.32 -2.52
N LYS A 35 16.83 -7.13 -2.78
CA LYS A 35 17.37 -5.85 -3.29
C LYS A 35 16.84 -5.50 -4.68
N GLU A 36 16.69 -6.47 -5.57
CA GLU A 36 16.11 -6.25 -6.90
C GLU A 36 14.64 -5.79 -6.80
N ASN A 37 13.84 -6.41 -5.93
CA ASN A 37 12.46 -5.96 -5.68
C ASN A 37 12.43 -4.53 -5.10
N TYR A 38 13.32 -4.20 -4.18
CA TYR A 38 13.40 -2.84 -3.64
C TYR A 38 13.73 -1.81 -4.72
N GLN A 39 14.66 -2.10 -5.62
CA GLN A 39 14.96 -1.23 -6.75
C GLN A 39 13.75 -1.07 -7.71
N ASN A 40 12.95 -2.11 -7.87
CA ASN A 40 11.72 -2.03 -8.66
C ASN A 40 10.66 -1.13 -7.97
N ILE A 41 10.56 -1.19 -6.63
CA ILE A 41 9.72 -0.27 -5.85
C ILE A 41 10.12 1.18 -6.13
N LEU A 42 11.42 1.51 -5.97
CA LEU A 42 11.92 2.88 -6.18
C LEU A 42 11.65 3.40 -7.61
N LYS A 43 11.85 2.56 -8.62
CA LYS A 43 11.54 2.93 -10.02
C LYS A 43 10.06 3.18 -10.25
N ALA A 44 9.21 2.33 -9.68
CA ALA A 44 7.75 2.50 -9.82
C ALA A 44 7.25 3.75 -9.08
N ILE A 45 7.85 4.11 -7.95
CA ILE A 45 7.57 5.36 -7.22
C ILE A 45 7.98 6.57 -8.07
N GLU A 46 9.16 6.56 -8.67
CA GLU A 46 9.60 7.65 -9.56
C GLU A 46 8.65 7.85 -10.74
N GLU A 47 8.15 6.76 -11.33
CA GLU A 47 7.13 6.83 -12.39
C GLU A 47 5.80 7.39 -11.86
N ASN A 48 5.39 6.99 -10.66
CA ASN A 48 4.17 7.49 -10.02
C ASN A 48 4.24 8.99 -9.73
N GLU A 49 5.38 9.52 -9.29
CA GLU A 49 5.58 10.95 -9.06
C GLU A 49 5.48 11.76 -10.37
N LYS A 50 6.01 11.24 -11.49
CA LYS A 50 5.84 11.86 -12.81
C LYS A 50 4.36 11.93 -13.23
N ASN A 51 3.61 10.84 -13.01
CA ASN A 51 2.18 10.77 -13.29
C ASN A 51 1.39 11.74 -12.42
N LYS A 52 1.74 11.85 -11.14
CA LYS A 52 1.15 12.78 -10.18
C LYS A 52 1.36 14.24 -10.61
N ALA A 53 2.58 14.61 -11.04
CA ALA A 53 2.87 15.95 -11.54
C ALA A 53 2.03 16.27 -12.79
N THR A 54 1.89 15.34 -13.72
CA THR A 54 1.03 15.48 -14.91
C THR A 54 -0.42 15.72 -14.50
N PHE A 55 -0.95 14.94 -13.57
CA PHE A 55 -2.31 15.06 -13.06
C PHE A 55 -2.56 16.44 -12.43
N VAL A 56 -1.67 16.91 -11.55
CA VAL A 56 -1.78 18.22 -10.91
C VAL A 56 -1.83 19.34 -11.94
N ASN A 57 -1.01 19.27 -13.00
CA ASN A 57 -1.02 20.23 -14.10
C ASN A 57 -2.34 20.21 -14.90
N GLU A 58 -2.90 19.03 -15.17
CA GLU A 58 -4.19 18.90 -15.82
C GLU A 58 -5.32 19.51 -14.98
N VAL A 59 -5.34 19.21 -13.67
CA VAL A 59 -6.30 19.79 -12.73
C VAL A 59 -6.20 21.32 -12.70
N ALA A 60 -4.98 21.86 -12.71
CA ALA A 60 -4.75 23.29 -12.74
C ALA A 60 -5.27 23.94 -14.05
N SER A 61 -5.12 23.24 -15.19
CA SER A 61 -5.56 23.74 -16.50
C SER A 61 -7.09 23.84 -16.66
N VAL A 62 -7.83 22.91 -16.02
CA VAL A 62 -9.32 22.90 -16.07
C VAL A 62 -9.92 24.00 -15.19
N GLY A 63 -9.17 24.53 -14.25
CA GLY A 63 -9.60 25.63 -13.39
C GLY A 63 -10.78 25.28 -12.47
N SER A 64 -11.64 26.26 -12.16
CA SER A 64 -12.79 26.13 -11.25
C SER A 64 -14.00 25.42 -11.86
N LEU A 65 -13.95 25.02 -13.12
CA LEU A 65 -15.08 24.37 -13.82
C LEU A 65 -15.34 22.94 -13.36
N LEU A 66 -14.37 22.30 -12.70
CA LEU A 66 -14.52 20.94 -12.20
C LEU A 66 -14.94 20.95 -10.72
N ILE A 67 -16.17 20.57 -10.44
CA ILE A 67 -16.74 20.55 -9.09
C ILE A 67 -15.98 19.58 -8.17
N SER A 68 -15.65 18.38 -8.65
CA SER A 68 -15.00 17.30 -7.87
C SER A 68 -13.46 17.37 -7.88
N ARG A 69 -12.88 18.51 -8.29
CA ARG A 69 -11.42 18.68 -8.44
C ARG A 69 -10.64 18.34 -7.16
N GLU A 70 -11.13 18.79 -6.02
CA GLU A 70 -10.48 18.56 -4.73
C GLU A 70 -10.53 17.09 -4.33
N ASP A 71 -11.62 16.39 -4.61
CA ASP A 71 -11.78 14.99 -4.28
C ASP A 71 -10.84 14.10 -5.10
N PHE A 72 -10.64 14.42 -6.39
CA PHE A 72 -9.64 13.76 -7.23
C PHE A 72 -8.21 13.99 -6.73
N LEU A 73 -7.87 15.20 -6.29
CA LEU A 73 -6.55 15.50 -5.72
C LEU A 73 -6.33 14.76 -4.41
N ARG A 74 -7.33 14.74 -3.52
CA ARG A 74 -7.27 14.00 -2.26
C ARG A 74 -7.05 12.51 -2.50
N LEU A 75 -7.83 11.93 -3.40
CA LEU A 75 -7.70 10.52 -3.80
C LEU A 75 -6.29 10.21 -4.33
N LEU A 76 -5.75 11.06 -5.20
CA LEU A 76 -4.41 10.89 -5.75
C LEU A 76 -3.33 10.97 -4.66
N PHE A 77 -3.42 11.94 -3.75
CA PHE A 77 -2.45 12.10 -2.68
C PHE A 77 -2.50 10.94 -1.69
N ARG A 78 -3.70 10.47 -1.33
CA ARG A 78 -3.85 9.28 -0.48
C ARG A 78 -3.26 8.03 -1.10
N LEU A 79 -3.49 7.80 -2.40
CA LEU A 79 -2.84 6.70 -3.12
C LEU A 79 -1.30 6.84 -3.12
N GLY A 80 -0.78 8.07 -3.22
CA GLY A 80 0.67 8.35 -3.14
C GLY A 80 1.26 7.96 -1.78
N GLU A 81 0.57 8.26 -0.68
CA GLU A 81 1.01 7.89 0.67
C GLU A 81 1.24 6.39 0.83
N ILE A 82 0.47 5.53 0.16
CA ILE A 82 0.69 4.08 0.15
C ILE A 82 2.08 3.75 -0.41
N SER A 83 2.47 4.43 -1.49
CA SER A 83 3.80 4.24 -2.11
C SER A 83 4.93 4.64 -1.15
N ASP A 84 4.77 5.76 -0.43
CA ASP A 84 5.75 6.25 0.54
C ASP A 84 5.93 5.25 1.71
N TYR A 85 4.83 4.66 2.19
CA TYR A 85 4.91 3.61 3.22
C TYR A 85 5.56 2.33 2.68
N CYS A 86 5.30 1.94 1.43
CA CYS A 86 5.95 0.79 0.79
C CYS A 86 7.47 1.00 0.68
N GLU A 87 7.93 2.20 0.30
CA GLU A 87 9.35 2.55 0.28
C GLU A 87 9.98 2.43 1.66
N ALA A 88 9.37 3.08 2.67
CA ALA A 88 9.86 3.06 4.04
C ALA A 88 9.91 1.64 4.65
N MET A 89 9.01 0.75 4.25
CA MET A 89 9.04 -0.66 4.64
C MET A 89 10.16 -1.41 3.93
N GLY A 90 10.32 -1.18 2.62
CA GLY A 90 11.38 -1.78 1.82
C GLY A 90 12.77 -1.44 2.35
N ASP A 91 13.02 -0.16 2.67
CA ASP A 91 14.27 0.30 3.27
C ASP A 91 14.59 -0.45 4.58
N ARG A 92 13.61 -0.58 5.48
CA ARG A 92 13.78 -1.32 6.74
C ARG A 92 14.09 -2.79 6.52
N LEU A 93 13.41 -3.44 5.58
CA LEU A 93 13.61 -4.85 5.28
C LEU A 93 14.99 -5.10 4.65
N ILE A 94 15.48 -4.20 3.81
CA ILE A 94 16.84 -4.27 3.28
C ILE A 94 17.86 -4.09 4.40
N ALA A 95 17.68 -3.10 5.29
CA ALA A 95 18.56 -2.92 6.45
C ALA A 95 18.62 -4.17 7.34
N VAL A 96 17.49 -4.85 7.57
CA VAL A 96 17.44 -6.13 8.31
C VAL A 96 18.33 -7.19 7.67
N THR A 97 18.32 -7.30 6.33
CA THR A 97 19.17 -8.27 5.61
C THR A 97 20.66 -7.91 5.69
N GLU A 98 21.01 -6.62 5.62
CA GLU A 98 22.38 -6.12 5.68
C GLU A 98 23.01 -6.27 7.06
N LEU A 99 22.24 -6.03 8.11
CA LEU A 99 22.66 -6.20 9.50
C LEU A 99 22.72 -7.66 9.93
N LYS A 100 22.32 -8.60 9.06
CA LYS A 100 22.37 -10.05 9.27
C LYS A 100 21.73 -10.50 10.60
N TRP A 101 20.67 -9.83 11.01
CA TRP A 101 19.93 -10.26 12.19
C TRP A 101 19.26 -11.60 11.96
N LYS A 102 19.40 -12.50 12.93
CA LYS A 102 18.73 -13.81 12.90
C LYS A 102 17.27 -13.62 13.26
N LEU A 103 16.42 -13.63 12.26
CA LEU A 103 14.98 -13.57 12.43
C LEU A 103 14.38 -14.96 12.53
N GLU A 104 13.34 -15.10 13.31
CA GLU A 104 12.63 -16.37 13.46
C GLU A 104 11.77 -16.64 12.21
N PRO A 105 11.95 -17.79 11.51
CA PRO A 105 11.28 -18.04 10.24
C PRO A 105 9.75 -17.90 10.29
N HIS A 106 9.12 -18.34 11.38
CA HIS A 106 7.66 -18.24 11.52
C HIS A 106 7.16 -16.79 11.61
N LYS A 107 7.96 -15.85 12.14
CA LYS A 107 7.61 -14.42 12.18
C LYS A 107 7.69 -13.78 10.80
N LEU A 108 8.70 -14.19 10.03
CA LEU A 108 8.81 -13.75 8.64
C LEU A 108 7.66 -14.30 7.79
N GLN A 109 7.25 -15.54 8.03
CA GLN A 109 6.06 -16.11 7.39
C GLN A 109 4.79 -15.34 7.76
N ARG A 110 4.61 -14.97 9.04
CA ARG A 110 3.48 -14.13 9.48
C ARG A 110 3.50 -12.75 8.81
N LEU A 111 4.68 -12.17 8.65
CA LEU A 111 4.81 -10.90 7.94
C LEU A 111 4.43 -11.05 6.45
N SER A 112 4.84 -12.14 5.79
CA SER A 112 4.43 -12.44 4.42
C SER A 112 2.92 -12.62 4.28
N GLU A 113 2.28 -13.35 5.22
CA GLU A 113 0.82 -13.50 5.29
C GLU A 113 0.12 -12.14 5.45
N LEU A 114 0.60 -11.27 6.35
CA LEU A 114 0.11 -9.92 6.55
C LEU A 114 0.21 -9.08 5.27
N MET A 115 1.37 -9.09 4.62
CA MET A 115 1.58 -8.32 3.39
C MET A 115 0.72 -8.84 2.23
N SER A 116 0.42 -10.13 2.19
CA SER A 116 -0.51 -10.72 1.23
C SER A 116 -1.96 -10.21 1.43
N LEU A 117 -2.38 -9.95 2.68
CA LEU A 117 -3.67 -9.32 2.97
C LEU A 117 -3.69 -7.87 2.51
N VAL A 118 -2.64 -7.10 2.80
CA VAL A 118 -2.49 -5.71 2.33
C VAL A 118 -2.58 -5.65 0.80
N LEU A 119 -1.89 -6.54 0.07
CA LEU A 119 -1.96 -6.55 -1.40
C LEU A 119 -3.37 -6.86 -1.92
N LYS A 120 -4.10 -7.77 -1.26
CA LYS A 120 -5.51 -8.07 -1.62
C LYS A 120 -6.38 -6.84 -1.43
N GLU A 121 -6.21 -6.15 -0.32
CA GLU A 121 -6.94 -4.92 0.00
C GLU A 121 -6.67 -3.83 -1.04
N ILE A 122 -5.41 -3.48 -1.29
CA ILE A 122 -5.03 -2.44 -2.27
C ILE A 122 -5.46 -2.82 -3.70
N SER A 123 -5.49 -4.12 -4.01
CA SER A 123 -6.07 -4.61 -5.27
C SER A 123 -7.57 -4.34 -5.35
N LYS A 124 -8.30 -4.44 -4.22
CA LYS A 124 -9.73 -4.10 -4.14
C LYS A 124 -9.97 -2.60 -4.19
N VAL A 125 -9.11 -1.78 -3.61
CA VAL A 125 -9.14 -0.31 -3.78
C VAL A 125 -9.08 0.06 -5.26
N ARG A 126 -8.12 -0.52 -6.01
CA ARG A 126 -8.03 -0.31 -7.46
C ARG A 126 -9.29 -0.79 -8.19
N GLU A 127 -9.85 -1.96 -7.83
CA GLU A 127 -11.07 -2.49 -8.43
C GLU A 127 -12.27 -1.56 -8.18
N THR A 128 -12.41 -1.02 -6.97
CA THR A 128 -13.44 -0.04 -6.59
C THR A 128 -13.33 1.21 -7.47
N LEU A 129 -12.13 1.77 -7.60
CA LEU A 129 -11.90 2.94 -8.45
C LEU A 129 -12.19 2.66 -9.93
N HIS A 130 -11.85 1.47 -10.41
CA HIS A 130 -12.13 1.08 -11.78
C HIS A 130 -13.64 0.95 -12.03
N SER A 131 -14.37 0.33 -11.12
CA SER A 131 -15.83 0.15 -11.21
C SER A 131 -16.59 1.47 -11.23
N LEU A 132 -16.07 2.51 -10.56
CA LEU A 132 -16.70 3.84 -10.54
C LEU A 132 -16.99 4.40 -11.93
N SER A 133 -16.19 4.02 -12.95
CA SER A 133 -16.33 4.53 -14.33
C SER A 133 -17.60 4.04 -15.05
N PHE A 134 -18.18 2.91 -14.65
CA PHE A 134 -19.26 2.25 -15.42
C PHE A 134 -20.33 1.60 -14.55
N ASP A 135 -20.08 1.37 -13.25
CA ASP A 135 -21.02 0.72 -12.34
C ASP A 135 -20.78 1.23 -10.89
N PRO A 136 -21.38 2.38 -10.51
CA PRO A 136 -21.24 2.92 -9.16
C PRO A 136 -21.74 1.98 -8.07
N ASP A 137 -22.77 1.19 -8.31
CA ASP A 137 -23.32 0.23 -7.34
C ASP A 137 -22.30 -0.86 -7.05
N LYS A 138 -21.65 -1.39 -8.09
CA LYS A 138 -20.56 -2.35 -7.95
C LYS A 138 -19.36 -1.73 -7.22
N ALA A 139 -19.04 -0.46 -7.46
CA ALA A 139 -18.01 0.23 -6.71
C ALA A 139 -18.32 0.25 -5.20
N MET A 140 -19.62 0.49 -4.83
CA MET A 140 -20.05 0.45 -3.43
C MET A 140 -19.95 -0.96 -2.81
N GLU A 141 -20.25 -2.01 -3.57
CA GLU A 141 -20.08 -3.40 -3.10
C GLU A 141 -18.61 -3.74 -2.89
N THR A 142 -17.74 -3.39 -3.85
CA THR A 142 -16.30 -3.64 -3.76
C THR A 142 -15.66 -2.85 -2.62
N ALA A 143 -16.15 -1.65 -2.33
CA ALA A 143 -15.74 -0.84 -1.19
C ALA A 143 -15.91 -1.56 0.15
N LYS A 144 -16.99 -2.33 0.35
CA LYS A 144 -17.18 -3.12 1.57
C LYS A 144 -16.12 -4.21 1.74
N LEU A 145 -15.63 -4.78 0.62
CA LEU A 145 -14.57 -5.77 0.67
C LEU A 145 -13.24 -5.17 1.12
N VAL A 146 -12.96 -3.88 0.80
CA VAL A 146 -11.78 -3.18 1.31
C VAL A 146 -11.83 -3.10 2.83
N GLU A 147 -12.96 -2.68 3.41
CA GLU A 147 -13.16 -2.64 4.87
C GLU A 147 -13.05 -4.04 5.54
N GLU A 148 -13.44 -5.09 4.83
CA GLU A 148 -13.27 -6.47 5.33
C GLU A 148 -11.80 -6.88 5.35
N PHE A 149 -11.02 -6.52 4.34
CA PHE A 149 -9.57 -6.78 4.32
C PHE A 149 -8.83 -5.94 5.34
N GLU A 150 -9.18 -4.66 5.53
CA GLU A 150 -8.61 -3.81 6.58
C GLU A 150 -8.78 -4.47 7.96
N ARG A 151 -9.98 -4.94 8.33
CA ARG A 151 -10.20 -5.67 9.59
C ARG A 151 -9.35 -6.92 9.73
N GLN A 152 -9.05 -7.62 8.62
CA GLN A 152 -8.15 -8.78 8.62
C GLN A 152 -6.68 -8.36 8.80
N VAL A 153 -6.26 -7.27 8.14
CA VAL A 153 -4.92 -6.67 8.32
C VAL A 153 -4.72 -6.26 9.76
N ASP A 154 -5.65 -5.53 10.34
CA ASP A 154 -5.70 -5.10 11.72
C ASP A 154 -5.51 -6.26 12.71
N ALA A 155 -6.30 -7.32 12.52
CA ALA A 155 -6.22 -8.49 13.40
C ALA A 155 -4.88 -9.21 13.28
N ALA A 156 -4.34 -9.32 12.05
CA ALA A 156 -3.04 -9.94 11.78
C ALA A 156 -1.88 -9.08 12.32
N SER A 157 -1.95 -7.75 12.16
CA SER A 157 -0.96 -6.79 12.67
C SER A 157 -0.86 -6.84 14.19
N ARG A 158 -1.99 -6.73 14.89
CA ARG A 158 -2.02 -6.83 16.36
C ARG A 158 -1.45 -8.15 16.88
N LYS A 159 -1.76 -9.25 16.22
CA LYS A 159 -1.22 -10.57 16.60
C LYS A 159 0.29 -10.63 16.40
N LEU A 160 0.78 -10.21 15.24
CA LEU A 160 2.20 -10.21 14.93
C LEU A 160 2.98 -9.25 15.85
N ASP A 161 2.43 -8.07 16.17
CA ASP A 161 3.04 -7.12 17.09
C ASP A 161 3.25 -7.74 18.49
N LEU A 162 2.26 -8.44 19.03
CA LEU A 162 2.39 -9.16 20.30
C LEU A 162 3.43 -10.29 20.21
N GLU A 163 3.48 -11.04 19.12
CA GLU A 163 4.50 -12.06 18.89
C GLU A 163 5.91 -11.48 18.81
N LEU A 164 6.09 -10.29 18.25
CA LEU A 164 7.36 -9.57 18.21
C LEU A 164 7.78 -9.09 19.59
N LEU A 165 6.87 -8.47 20.35
CA LEU A 165 7.12 -7.96 21.70
C LEU A 165 7.53 -9.06 22.70
N THR A 166 6.99 -10.27 22.54
CA THR A 166 7.29 -11.43 23.40
C THR A 166 8.45 -12.28 22.88
N SER A 167 9.10 -11.87 21.78
CA SER A 167 10.19 -12.59 21.14
C SER A 167 11.52 -12.44 21.87
N LYS A 168 12.48 -13.32 21.52
CA LYS A 168 13.87 -13.20 21.94
C LYS A 168 14.74 -12.41 20.93
N LEU A 169 14.13 -11.64 20.05
CA LEU A 169 14.85 -10.82 19.10
C LEU A 169 15.66 -9.73 19.81
N PRO A 170 16.84 -9.35 19.28
CA PRO A 170 17.52 -8.14 19.71
C PRO A 170 16.59 -6.92 19.59
N LEU A 171 16.60 -6.04 20.59
CA LEU A 171 15.73 -4.86 20.60
C LEU A 171 15.71 -4.06 19.29
N PRO A 172 16.87 -3.79 18.63
CA PRO A 172 16.85 -3.09 17.34
C PRO A 172 16.09 -3.86 16.26
N ALA A 173 16.27 -5.18 16.13
CA ALA A 173 15.57 -6.01 15.16
C ALA A 173 14.05 -6.02 15.41
N MET A 174 13.66 -6.13 16.67
CA MET A 174 12.25 -6.06 17.08
C MET A 174 11.62 -4.72 16.70
N LEU A 175 12.28 -3.58 17.00
CA LEU A 175 11.79 -2.25 16.67
C LEU A 175 11.67 -2.03 15.15
N PHE A 176 12.61 -2.55 14.35
CA PHE A 176 12.54 -2.48 12.89
C PHE A 176 11.34 -3.25 12.34
N LEU A 177 11.13 -4.50 12.81
CA LEU A 177 10.00 -5.32 12.36
C LEU A 177 8.66 -4.75 12.82
N ARG A 178 8.55 -4.26 14.04
CA ARG A 178 7.35 -3.56 14.49
C ARG A 178 7.04 -2.36 13.61
N GLY A 179 8.06 -1.56 13.28
CA GLY A 179 7.87 -0.43 12.37
C GLY A 179 7.48 -0.84 10.94
N VAL A 180 7.69 -2.10 10.51
CA VAL A 180 7.14 -2.65 9.27
C VAL A 180 5.67 -3.02 9.47
N VAL A 181 5.31 -3.67 10.59
CA VAL A 181 3.92 -4.04 10.92
C VAL A 181 3.03 -2.80 11.06
N ASP A 182 3.47 -1.77 11.79
CA ASP A 182 2.73 -0.51 11.95
C ASP A 182 2.43 0.16 10.59
N ARG A 183 3.37 0.05 9.64
CA ARG A 183 3.18 0.61 8.30
C ARG A 183 2.24 -0.23 7.43
N ALA A 184 2.22 -1.54 7.62
CA ALA A 184 1.27 -2.40 6.92
C ALA A 184 -0.18 -2.07 7.33
N GLU A 185 -0.43 -1.87 8.63
CA GLU A 185 -1.71 -1.40 9.17
C GLU A 185 -2.06 -0.01 8.60
N ARG A 186 -1.09 0.92 8.60
CA ARG A 186 -1.32 2.26 8.06
C ARG A 186 -1.66 2.26 6.56
N ILE A 187 -1.07 1.36 5.76
CA ILE A 187 -1.44 1.20 4.35
C ILE A 187 -2.91 0.78 4.22
N ALA A 188 -3.38 -0.13 5.07
CA ALA A 188 -4.76 -0.58 5.09
C ALA A 188 -5.73 0.55 5.48
N ASP A 189 -5.45 1.31 6.54
CA ASP A 189 -6.22 2.52 6.91
C ASP A 189 -6.38 3.47 5.71
N ILE A 190 -5.27 3.73 4.99
CA ILE A 190 -5.29 4.60 3.82
C ILE A 190 -6.14 3.99 2.70
N GLY A 191 -6.13 2.66 2.54
CA GLY A 191 -7.00 1.95 1.61
C GLY A 191 -8.48 2.28 1.85
N VAL A 192 -8.93 2.27 3.10
CA VAL A 192 -10.30 2.66 3.50
C VAL A 192 -10.53 4.16 3.23
N ASP A 193 -9.60 5.05 3.61
CA ASP A 193 -9.70 6.48 3.32
C ASP A 193 -9.89 6.74 1.80
N VAL A 194 -9.16 6.02 0.94
CA VAL A 194 -9.29 6.13 -0.53
C VAL A 194 -10.68 5.71 -0.98
N VAL A 195 -11.23 4.63 -0.43
CA VAL A 195 -12.58 4.15 -0.79
C VAL A 195 -13.64 5.15 -0.37
N ASP A 196 -13.48 5.82 0.77
CA ASP A 196 -14.39 6.87 1.22
C ASP A 196 -14.38 8.06 0.26
N HIS A 197 -13.23 8.46 -0.27
CA HIS A 197 -13.18 9.46 -1.34
C HIS A 197 -13.84 8.98 -2.64
N ILE A 198 -13.73 7.70 -3.00
CA ILE A 198 -14.43 7.12 -4.15
C ILE A 198 -15.94 7.17 -3.95
N ARG A 199 -16.45 6.91 -2.73
CA ARG A 199 -17.86 7.04 -2.39
C ARG A 199 -18.38 8.47 -2.59
N VAL A 200 -17.61 9.47 -2.15
CA VAL A 200 -17.96 10.88 -2.37
C VAL A 200 -18.02 11.20 -3.87
N LEU A 201 -17.05 10.75 -4.65
CA LEU A 201 -17.06 10.93 -6.11
C LEU A 201 -18.28 10.26 -6.76
N ALA A 202 -18.67 9.07 -6.32
CA ALA A 202 -19.85 8.36 -6.83
C ALA A 202 -21.17 9.11 -6.60
N LEU A 203 -21.25 9.96 -5.58
CA LEU A 203 -22.45 10.77 -5.29
C LEU A 203 -22.50 12.07 -6.11
N THR A 204 -21.40 12.45 -6.74
CA THR A 204 -21.26 13.72 -7.48
C THR A 204 -21.20 13.54 -9.00
N THR A 205 -21.17 12.31 -9.48
CA THR A 205 -21.24 11.91 -10.89
C THR A 205 -22.61 11.41 -11.25
#